data_fd0a1dbfda24ea289a141dfcef72f466
#
_entry.id   fd0a1dbfda24ea289a141dfcef72f466
#
_cell.length_a   1.000
_cell.length_b   1.000
_cell.length_c   1.000
_cell.angle_alpha   90.00
_cell.angle_beta   90.00
_cell.angle_gamma   90.00
#
_symmetry.space_group_name_H-M   'P 1'
#
loop_
_entity.id
_entity.type
_entity.pdbx_description
1 polymer ?
#
loop_
_entity_poly.entity_id
_entity_poly.type
_entity_poly.pdbx_seq_one_letter_code
_entity_poly.pdbx_strand_id
1 'polypeptide(L)'
;MKRIFIFPTIEEAKAFILTEPRDPVFVGGVGMAEIAAATLRAVKAKKPQLVVLAGITGACDRTLRRGEVVEVVTERIAGIPERYAREYETSGPDLGLPLAAGVTVSRSGDGAAAKDGPKSAAEGTGHAAGDAGFAEPHPGFTADDRAGHAAEG
;
A
#
# COMPACT_ATOMS: atom_id res chain seq x y z
N MET A 1 13.04 -16.18 -4.80
CA MET A 1 12.98 -14.70 -4.87
C MET A 1 12.62 -14.19 -3.48
N LYS A 2 13.40 -13.26 -2.92
CA LYS A 2 13.14 -12.69 -1.58
C LYS A 2 12.12 -11.58 -1.69
N ARG A 3 10.96 -11.74 -1.08
CA ARG A 3 9.84 -10.80 -1.11
C ARG A 3 9.60 -10.20 0.28
N ILE A 4 9.02 -9.02 0.32
CA ILE A 4 8.42 -8.44 1.53
C ILE A 4 7.04 -7.91 1.19
N PHE A 5 6.14 -7.95 2.17
CA PHE A 5 4.80 -7.37 2.08
C PHE A 5 4.70 -6.19 3.04
N ILE A 6 4.11 -5.09 2.57
CA ILE A 6 3.91 -3.89 3.38
C ILE A 6 2.42 -3.53 3.32
N PHE A 7 1.81 -3.34 4.48
CA PHE A 7 0.43 -2.91 4.62
C PHE A 7 0.37 -1.58 5.37
N PRO A 8 -0.57 -0.69 5.07
CA PRO A 8 -0.73 0.56 5.80
C PRO A 8 -1.08 0.33 7.28
N THR A 9 -1.98 -0.62 7.55
CA THR A 9 -2.48 -0.90 8.92
C THR A 9 -2.41 -2.38 9.26
N ILE A 10 -2.46 -2.68 10.55
CA ILE A 10 -2.51 -4.06 11.04
C ILE A 10 -3.85 -4.72 10.69
N GLU A 11 -4.94 -3.95 10.64
CA GLU A 11 -6.26 -4.42 10.29
C GLU A 11 -6.29 -4.93 8.85
N GLU A 12 -5.65 -4.22 7.93
CA GLU A 12 -5.51 -4.64 6.53
C GLU A 12 -4.61 -5.85 6.38
N ALA A 13 -3.53 -5.91 7.17
CA ALA A 13 -2.59 -7.03 7.14
C ALA A 13 -3.13 -8.30 7.80
N LYS A 14 -4.09 -8.19 8.73
CA LYS A 14 -4.51 -9.27 9.64
C LYS A 14 -4.89 -10.56 8.92
N ALA A 15 -5.73 -10.49 7.90
CA ALA A 15 -6.16 -11.67 7.17
C ALA A 15 -4.97 -12.38 6.49
N PHE A 16 -4.05 -11.60 5.92
CA PHE A 16 -2.84 -12.12 5.30
C PHE A 16 -1.89 -12.74 6.32
N ILE A 17 -1.66 -12.07 7.46
CA ILE A 17 -0.80 -12.60 8.54
C ILE A 17 -1.34 -13.95 9.07
N LEU A 18 -2.65 -14.10 9.17
CA LEU A 18 -3.27 -15.35 9.63
C LEU A 18 -3.06 -16.53 8.66
N THR A 19 -2.62 -16.29 7.43
CA THR A 19 -2.19 -17.37 6.52
C THR A 19 -0.78 -17.87 6.79
N GLU A 20 -0.10 -17.32 7.81
CA GLU A 20 1.27 -17.65 8.18
C GLU A 20 2.25 -17.56 6.99
N PRO A 21 2.34 -16.40 6.33
CA PRO A 21 3.21 -16.24 5.17
C PRO A 21 4.68 -16.44 5.55
N ARG A 22 5.45 -17.08 4.65
CA ARG A 22 6.90 -17.27 4.83
C ARG A 22 7.69 -15.97 4.60
N ASP A 23 7.13 -15.06 3.85
CA ASP A 23 7.76 -13.77 3.53
C ASP A 23 7.45 -12.74 4.64
N PRO A 24 8.40 -11.88 5.02
CA PRO A 24 8.19 -10.86 6.04
C PRO A 24 7.05 -9.90 5.71
N VAL A 25 6.23 -9.59 6.72
CA VAL A 25 5.13 -8.63 6.65
C VAL A 25 5.46 -7.43 7.52
N PHE A 26 5.27 -6.22 6.98
CA PHE A 26 5.50 -4.96 7.67
C PHE A 26 4.20 -4.15 7.72
N VAL A 27 3.99 -3.43 8.82
CA VAL A 27 2.97 -2.39 8.91
C VAL A 27 3.66 -1.04 8.74
N GLY A 28 3.31 -0.32 7.70
CA GLY A 28 4.03 0.87 7.26
C GLY A 28 3.48 2.19 7.79
N GLY A 29 2.24 2.20 8.28
CA GLY A 29 1.52 3.42 8.64
C GLY A 29 0.69 3.98 7.48
N VAL A 30 -0.23 4.87 7.80
CA VAL A 30 -1.17 5.48 6.85
C VAL A 30 -0.58 6.79 6.30
N GLY A 31 -0.73 6.99 5.00
CA GLY A 31 -0.26 8.17 4.30
C GLY A 31 1.08 7.98 3.60
N MET A 32 1.30 8.79 2.55
CA MET A 32 2.44 8.65 1.66
C MET A 32 3.80 8.75 2.37
N ALA A 33 3.94 9.66 3.32
CA ALA A 33 5.20 9.88 4.02
C ALA A 33 5.57 8.68 4.90
N GLU A 34 4.60 8.18 5.67
CA GLU A 34 4.80 7.05 6.56
C GLU A 34 5.12 5.77 5.80
N ILE A 35 4.32 5.46 4.78
CA ILE A 35 4.52 4.26 3.98
C ILE A 35 5.85 4.30 3.22
N ALA A 36 6.27 5.47 2.70
CA ALA A 36 7.55 5.64 2.03
C ALA A 36 8.72 5.43 3.00
N ALA A 37 8.66 6.03 4.19
CA ALA A 37 9.69 5.87 5.21
C ALA A 37 9.79 4.41 5.68
N ALA A 38 8.65 3.75 5.91
CA ALA A 38 8.61 2.34 6.30
C ALA A 38 9.18 1.43 5.20
N THR A 39 8.80 1.68 3.94
CA THR A 39 9.32 0.95 2.80
C THR A 39 10.83 1.07 2.70
N LEU A 40 11.38 2.29 2.82
CA LEU A 40 12.82 2.50 2.79
C LEU A 40 13.55 1.76 3.91
N ARG A 41 13.00 1.78 5.15
CA ARG A 41 13.56 1.02 6.28
C ARG A 41 13.54 -0.49 6.00
N ALA A 42 12.41 -1.02 5.53
CA ALA A 42 12.26 -2.44 5.23
C ALA A 42 13.21 -2.89 4.11
N VAL A 43 13.32 -2.11 3.02
CA VAL A 43 14.24 -2.40 1.91
C VAL A 43 15.68 -2.37 2.38
N LYS A 44 16.08 -1.38 3.18
CA LYS A 44 17.45 -1.28 3.72
C LYS A 44 17.78 -2.48 4.61
N ALA A 45 16.85 -2.89 5.47
CA ALA A 45 17.06 -3.99 6.43
C ALA A 45 17.04 -5.37 5.76
N LYS A 46 16.09 -5.62 4.89
CA LYS A 46 15.85 -6.96 4.33
C LYS A 46 16.45 -7.18 2.95
N LYS A 47 16.78 -6.12 2.21
CA LYS A 47 17.32 -6.16 0.83
C LYS A 47 16.49 -7.11 -0.06
N PRO A 48 15.18 -6.88 -0.20
CA PRO A 48 14.31 -7.75 -0.99
C PRO A 48 14.56 -7.58 -2.49
N GLN A 49 14.12 -8.57 -3.26
CA GLN A 49 14.07 -8.51 -4.72
C GLN A 49 12.70 -8.00 -5.21
N LEU A 50 11.67 -8.14 -4.36
CA LEU A 50 10.33 -7.64 -4.64
C LEU A 50 9.71 -7.04 -3.37
N VAL A 51 9.12 -5.89 -3.51
CA VAL A 51 8.29 -5.25 -2.48
C VAL A 51 6.86 -5.25 -2.97
N VAL A 52 5.95 -5.80 -2.18
CA VAL A 52 4.52 -5.78 -2.45
C VAL A 52 3.86 -4.83 -1.44
N LEU A 53 3.37 -3.71 -1.92
CA LEU A 53 2.50 -2.84 -1.13
C LEU A 53 1.06 -3.32 -1.33
N ALA A 54 0.40 -3.71 -0.27
CA ALA A 54 -0.97 -4.21 -0.29
C ALA A 54 -1.83 -3.42 0.71
N GLY A 55 -3.09 -3.25 0.39
CA GLY A 55 -4.02 -2.49 1.22
C GLY A 55 -5.44 -2.53 0.67
N ILE A 56 -6.30 -1.74 1.26
CA ILE A 56 -7.71 -1.62 0.85
C ILE A 56 -7.89 -0.27 0.18
N THR A 57 -8.60 -0.25 -0.93
CA THR A 57 -8.92 0.97 -1.68
C THR A 57 -10.39 1.02 -2.05
N GLY A 58 -10.91 2.22 -2.29
CA GLY A 58 -12.23 2.41 -2.88
C GLY A 58 -12.16 2.29 -4.40
N ALA A 59 -13.11 1.62 -5.01
CA ALA A 59 -13.23 1.54 -6.46
C ALA A 59 -14.16 2.65 -6.99
N CYS A 60 -13.68 3.44 -7.94
CA CYS A 60 -14.50 4.39 -8.69
C CYS A 60 -15.17 3.75 -9.90
N ASP A 61 -14.59 2.67 -10.41
CA ASP A 61 -15.17 1.87 -11.49
C ASP A 61 -16.21 0.90 -10.91
N ARG A 62 -17.45 0.99 -11.43
CA ARG A 62 -18.56 0.13 -11.00
C ARG A 62 -18.45 -1.31 -11.49
N THR A 63 -17.54 -1.61 -12.40
CA THR A 63 -17.26 -2.98 -12.85
C THR A 63 -16.49 -3.78 -11.81
N LEU A 64 -15.72 -3.11 -10.94
CA LEU A 64 -15.01 -3.75 -9.84
C LEU A 64 -15.97 -4.09 -8.69
N ARG A 65 -15.88 -5.31 -8.23
CA ARG A 65 -16.71 -5.82 -7.14
C ARG A 65 -16.04 -5.59 -5.79
N ARG A 66 -16.84 -5.44 -4.75
CA ARG A 66 -16.32 -5.38 -3.38
C ARG A 66 -15.54 -6.67 -3.04
N GLY A 67 -14.31 -6.51 -2.57
CA GLY A 67 -13.41 -7.63 -2.23
C GLY A 67 -12.65 -8.21 -3.41
N GLU A 68 -12.82 -7.65 -4.60
CA GLU A 68 -11.98 -8.00 -5.74
C GLU A 68 -10.55 -7.51 -5.52
N VAL A 69 -9.58 -8.33 -5.88
CA VAL A 69 -8.16 -7.99 -5.78
C VAL A 69 -7.68 -7.57 -7.16
N VAL A 70 -7.04 -6.41 -7.22
CA VAL A 70 -6.50 -5.84 -8.46
C VAL A 70 -5.02 -5.53 -8.28
N GLU A 71 -4.28 -5.51 -9.38
CA GLU A 71 -2.91 -5.01 -9.42
C GLU A 71 -2.93 -3.56 -9.92
N VAL A 72 -2.44 -2.64 -9.08
CA VAL A 72 -2.28 -1.24 -9.47
C VAL A 72 -0.99 -1.11 -10.26
N VAL A 73 -1.09 -0.85 -11.56
CA VAL A 73 0.05 -0.75 -12.47
C VAL A 73 0.50 0.68 -12.72
N THR A 74 -0.40 1.64 -12.56
CA THR A 74 -0.07 3.07 -12.60
C THR A 74 -0.71 3.78 -11.43
N GLU A 75 -0.09 4.85 -10.95
CA GLU A 75 -0.62 5.66 -9.87
C GLU A 75 -0.34 7.13 -10.08
N ARG A 76 -1.32 7.97 -9.72
CA ARG A 76 -1.17 9.42 -9.68
C ARG A 76 -1.62 9.97 -8.33
N ILE A 77 -1.14 11.17 -7.99
CA ILE A 77 -1.53 11.87 -6.78
C ILE A 77 -2.48 13.01 -7.15
N ALA A 78 -3.72 12.98 -6.64
CA ALA A 78 -4.69 14.04 -6.87
C ALA A 78 -4.31 15.32 -6.11
N GLY A 79 -4.74 16.47 -6.64
CA GLY A 79 -4.51 17.78 -6.02
C GLY A 79 -3.12 18.38 -6.26
N ILE A 80 -2.26 17.71 -6.99
CA ILE A 80 -0.99 18.29 -7.45
C ILE A 80 -1.23 19.07 -8.72
N PRO A 81 -0.75 20.36 -8.83
CA PRO A 81 -0.86 21.11 -10.06
C PRO A 81 -0.25 20.35 -11.25
N GLU A 82 -0.92 20.41 -12.41
CA GLU A 82 -0.58 19.62 -13.60
C GLU A 82 0.91 19.71 -13.99
N ARG A 83 1.52 20.91 -13.88
CA ARG A 83 2.94 21.10 -14.16
C ARG A 83 3.90 20.29 -13.28
N TYR A 84 3.42 19.74 -12.15
CA TYR A 84 4.17 18.89 -11.22
C TYR A 84 3.58 17.47 -11.11
N ALA A 85 2.40 17.27 -11.71
CA ALA A 85 1.76 15.96 -11.70
C ALA A 85 2.62 14.95 -12.46
N ARG A 86 2.74 13.77 -11.88
CA ARG A 86 3.42 12.63 -12.49
C ARG A 86 2.55 11.41 -12.36
N GLU A 87 2.61 10.56 -13.35
CA GLU A 87 2.13 9.20 -13.26
C GLU A 87 3.30 8.30 -12.88
N TYR A 88 3.10 7.45 -11.91
CA TYR A 88 4.08 6.49 -11.42
C TYR A 88 3.67 5.12 -11.93
N GLU A 89 4.59 4.47 -12.61
CA GLU A 89 4.41 3.09 -13.04
C GLU A 89 4.99 2.14 -12.00
N THR A 90 4.29 1.07 -11.70
CA THR A 90 4.83 -0.02 -10.89
C THR A 90 5.69 -0.91 -11.77
N SER A 91 6.83 -1.33 -11.25
CA SER A 91 7.68 -2.32 -11.90
C SER A 91 7.67 -3.60 -11.08
N GLY A 92 7.11 -4.66 -11.62
CA GLY A 92 7.03 -5.94 -10.94
C GLY A 92 6.71 -7.06 -11.93
N PRO A 93 6.74 -8.32 -11.46
CA PRO A 93 6.24 -9.42 -12.26
C PRO A 93 4.72 -9.30 -12.41
N ASP A 94 4.20 -9.73 -13.53
CA ASP A 94 2.77 -9.92 -13.71
C ASP A 94 2.22 -10.89 -12.65
N LEU A 95 1.27 -10.43 -11.85
CA LEU A 95 0.64 -11.23 -10.80
C LEU A 95 -0.56 -12.03 -11.31
N GLY A 96 -0.96 -11.82 -12.57
CA GLY A 96 -2.14 -12.45 -13.15
C GLY A 96 -3.46 -11.94 -12.57
N LEU A 97 -3.45 -10.74 -11.98
CA LEU A 97 -4.62 -10.07 -11.42
C LEU A 97 -5.20 -9.07 -12.44
N PRO A 98 -6.49 -8.68 -12.31
CA PRO A 98 -7.02 -7.57 -13.08
C PRO A 98 -6.20 -6.30 -12.83
N LEU A 99 -5.86 -5.59 -13.90
CA LEU A 99 -5.03 -4.39 -13.82
C LEU A 99 -5.89 -3.16 -13.52
N ALA A 100 -5.36 -2.25 -12.70
CA ALA A 100 -6.02 -1.01 -12.34
C ALA A 100 -5.04 0.16 -12.34
N ALA A 101 -5.57 1.37 -12.51
CA ALA A 101 -4.86 2.60 -12.20
C ALA A 101 -5.31 3.14 -10.85
N GLY A 102 -4.37 3.54 -10.02
CA GLY A 102 -4.60 4.11 -8.70
C GLY A 102 -4.61 5.64 -8.72
N VAL A 103 -5.38 6.22 -7.81
CA VAL A 103 -5.33 7.65 -7.50
C VAL A 103 -5.21 7.82 -5.99
N THR A 104 -4.09 8.33 -5.54
CA THR A 104 -3.92 8.73 -4.13
C THR A 104 -4.52 10.10 -3.91
N VAL A 105 -5.36 10.22 -2.88
CA VAL A 105 -6.05 11.46 -2.50
C VAL A 105 -5.66 11.87 -1.08
N SER A 106 -5.68 13.19 -0.80
CA SER A 106 -5.39 13.71 0.54
C SER A 106 -6.55 13.53 1.51
N ARG A 107 -7.80 13.45 1.01
CA ARG A 107 -9.02 13.27 1.80
C ARG A 107 -9.99 12.36 1.07
N SER A 108 -10.77 11.58 1.84
CA SER A 108 -11.91 10.82 1.28
C SER A 108 -12.91 11.80 0.65
N GLY A 109 -13.19 11.65 -0.62
CA GLY A 109 -14.05 12.58 -1.38
C GLY A 109 -13.31 13.43 -2.41
N ASP A 110 -12.01 13.67 -2.25
CA ASP A 110 -11.22 14.39 -3.25
C ASP A 110 -11.15 13.61 -4.59
N GLY A 111 -11.36 12.29 -4.54
CA GLY A 111 -11.47 11.42 -5.71
C GLY A 111 -12.66 11.75 -6.62
N ALA A 112 -13.69 12.44 -6.10
CA ALA A 112 -14.80 12.90 -6.92
C ALA A 112 -14.39 14.02 -7.89
N ALA A 113 -13.40 14.84 -7.55
CA ALA A 113 -12.84 15.88 -8.40
C ALA A 113 -11.85 15.33 -9.44
N ALA A 114 -11.38 14.10 -9.28
CA ALA A 114 -10.45 13.46 -10.20
C ALA A 114 -11.15 12.81 -11.43
N LYS A 115 -12.47 12.96 -11.57
CA LYS A 115 -13.28 12.29 -12.61
C LYS A 115 -13.10 12.83 -14.03
N ASP A 116 -12.36 13.91 -14.21
CA ASP A 116 -12.14 14.52 -15.53
C ASP A 116 -10.87 14.01 -16.25
N GLY A 117 -10.33 12.86 -15.83
CA GLY A 117 -9.24 12.17 -16.48
C GLY A 117 -9.72 11.13 -17.53
N PRO A 118 -8.81 10.59 -18.37
CA PRO A 118 -9.17 9.69 -19.46
C PRO A 118 -9.94 8.45 -18.96
N LYS A 119 -11.05 8.17 -19.61
CA LYS A 119 -12.05 7.14 -19.29
C LYS A 119 -11.55 5.72 -19.56
N SER A 120 -10.53 5.20 -18.90
CA SER A 120 -10.21 3.78 -19.03
C SER A 120 -9.25 3.21 -17.98
N ALA A 121 -9.45 3.53 -16.71
CA ALA A 121 -8.72 2.80 -15.68
C ALA A 121 -9.56 2.78 -14.40
N ALA A 122 -9.53 1.68 -13.68
CA ALA A 122 -10.15 1.59 -12.37
C ALA A 122 -9.44 2.57 -11.42
N GLU A 123 -10.17 3.57 -10.95
CA GLU A 123 -9.65 4.54 -9.98
C GLU A 123 -9.84 3.97 -8.57
N GLY A 124 -8.74 3.65 -7.91
CA GLY A 124 -8.74 3.29 -6.49
C GLY A 124 -8.39 4.50 -5.63
N THR A 125 -9.18 4.79 -4.62
CA THR A 125 -8.86 5.83 -3.65
C THR A 125 -8.15 5.21 -2.45
N GLY A 126 -6.91 5.65 -2.20
CA GLY A 126 -6.24 5.34 -0.94
C GLY A 126 -7.03 5.90 0.25
N HIS A 127 -7.10 5.15 1.33
CA HIS A 127 -7.79 5.60 2.54
C HIS A 127 -7.13 6.87 3.08
N ALA A 128 -7.90 7.96 3.17
CA ALA A 128 -7.41 9.19 3.77
C ALA A 128 -7.10 8.95 5.25
N ALA A 129 -5.94 9.41 5.69
CA ALA A 129 -5.64 9.52 7.11
C ALA A 129 -6.68 10.43 7.76
N GLY A 130 -7.58 9.85 8.54
CA GLY A 130 -8.33 10.59 9.54
C GLY A 130 -7.31 11.23 10.48
N ASP A 131 -7.66 12.42 10.96
CA ASP A 131 -6.92 13.28 11.89
C ASP A 131 -6.01 12.47 12.83
N ALA A 132 -4.76 12.28 12.41
CA ALA A 132 -3.79 11.52 13.17
C ALA A 132 -3.20 12.47 14.20
N GLY A 133 -3.76 12.44 15.39
CA GLY A 133 -3.03 12.83 16.57
C GLY A 133 -1.66 12.12 16.55
N PHE A 134 -0.60 12.85 16.88
CA PHE A 134 0.76 12.35 17.01
C PHE A 134 0.76 11.02 17.76
N ALA A 135 0.80 9.92 17.05
CA ALA A 135 1.07 8.61 17.59
C ALA A 135 2.57 8.40 17.50
N GLU A 136 3.19 8.10 18.62
CA GLU A 136 4.58 7.63 18.72
C GLU A 136 4.82 6.56 17.65
N PRO A 137 6.00 6.56 17.00
CA PRO A 137 6.30 5.57 15.98
C PRO A 137 6.33 4.18 16.64
N HIS A 138 5.30 3.38 16.37
CA HIS A 138 5.35 1.98 16.75
C HIS A 138 6.50 1.30 15.99
N PRO A 139 7.44 0.62 16.68
CA PRO A 139 8.45 -0.19 16.01
C PRO A 139 7.74 -1.22 15.16
N GLY A 140 8.08 -1.24 13.85
CA GLY A 140 7.45 -2.14 12.89
C GLY A 140 7.51 -3.58 13.40
N PHE A 141 6.35 -4.16 13.68
CA PHE A 141 6.24 -5.56 14.10
C PHE A 141 6.52 -6.44 12.88
N THR A 142 7.50 -7.32 12.97
CA THR A 142 7.81 -8.34 11.95
C THR A 142 7.58 -9.72 12.54
N ALA A 143 7.16 -10.67 11.71
CA ALA A 143 7.05 -12.06 12.13
C ALA A 143 8.39 -12.66 12.59
N ASP A 144 9.50 -12.03 12.23
CA ASP A 144 10.87 -12.44 12.56
C ASP A 144 11.26 -12.09 14.02
N ASP A 145 10.56 -11.13 14.64
CA ASP A 145 10.90 -10.71 16.03
C ASP A 145 10.50 -11.75 17.08
N ARG A 146 9.70 -12.77 16.72
CA ARG A 146 9.36 -13.88 17.59
C ARG A 146 10.47 -14.92 17.76
N ALA A 147 11.40 -15.00 16.84
CA ALA A 147 12.46 -16.01 16.87
C ALA A 147 13.68 -15.60 17.74
N GLY A 148 13.80 -14.34 18.11
CA GLY A 148 14.97 -13.80 18.83
C GLY A 148 14.89 -13.89 20.35
N HIS A 149 13.76 -14.19 20.94
CA HIS A 149 13.59 -14.18 22.41
C HIS A 149 13.57 -15.55 23.09
N ALA A 150 13.84 -16.64 22.36
CA ALA A 150 13.83 -18.01 22.91
C ALA A 150 15.23 -18.59 23.18
N ALA A 151 16.31 -17.80 23.10
CA ALA A 151 17.68 -18.29 23.28
C ALA A 151 18.54 -17.40 24.17
N GLU A 152 18.06 -17.03 25.34
CA GLU A 152 18.88 -16.64 26.48
C GLU A 152 18.07 -16.89 27.75
N GLY A 153 18.28 -18.07 28.33
CA GLY A 153 17.79 -18.51 29.63
C GLY A 153 18.58 -19.69 30.11
#